data_1ee57ff54642d7255d32ec0579aa49cf
#
_entry.id   1ee57ff54642d7255d32ec0579aa49cf
#
_cell.length_a   1.000
_cell.length_b   1.000
_cell.length_c   1.000
_cell.angle_alpha   90.00
_cell.angle_beta   90.00
_cell.angle_gamma   90.00
#
_symmetry.space_group_name_H-M   'P 1'
#
loop_
_entity.id
_entity.type
_entity.pdbx_description
1 polymer ?
#
loop_
_entity_poly.entity_id
_entity_poly.type
_entity_poly.pdbx_seq_one_letter_code
_entity_poly.pdbx_strand_id
1 'polypeptide(L)'
;IELGAGNCEKARSLCLRLQPSEFVGIDISFDHLQEAMRGLEADLPWLHARALAADITQPIRLPDDLPQQRRLVFYPGSSIGNFEPAHAVQLLTQMRDMLGAPEDGGGLLIGIDLPKPVHVLQAAYDDAAGVTAAFNRNVLAHVNRLVGSDFVPDHWKHRAIFDSELSRIEMHLVALSNQHVRWPGGGREFLMGERIHTENSYKYSKEAFAAMLKQAGFSHLRSWTDEQGWFAVIHAWQ
;
A
#
# COMPACT_ATOMS: atom_id res chain seq x y z
N ILE A 1 -4.31 14.75 0.54
CA ILE A 1 -3.36 13.99 1.36
C ILE A 1 -3.23 12.60 0.74
N GLU A 2 -2.06 12.17 0.29
CA GLU A 2 -1.84 10.82 -0.24
C GLU A 2 -0.93 10.01 0.71
N LEU A 3 -1.40 8.82 1.11
CA LEU A 3 -0.61 7.89 1.91
C LEU A 3 0.12 6.92 0.99
N GLY A 4 1.44 6.72 1.23
CA GLY A 4 2.28 5.93 0.34
C GLY A 4 2.41 6.59 -1.03
N ALA A 5 2.68 7.89 -1.07
CA ALA A 5 2.63 8.72 -2.28
C ALA A 5 3.68 8.32 -3.34
N GLY A 6 4.80 7.73 -2.92
CA GLY A 6 5.86 7.26 -3.83
C GLY A 6 6.32 8.35 -4.80
N ASN A 7 6.15 8.10 -6.11
CA ASN A 7 6.51 9.03 -7.18
C ASN A 7 5.40 10.05 -7.56
N CYS A 8 4.28 10.06 -6.85
CA CYS A 8 3.14 10.98 -7.04
C CYS A 8 2.45 10.96 -8.42
N GLU A 9 2.68 9.97 -9.27
CA GLU A 9 2.07 9.91 -10.61
C GLU A 9 0.54 9.90 -10.58
N LYS A 10 -0.05 9.13 -9.64
CA LYS A 10 -1.52 9.05 -9.49
C LYS A 10 -2.07 10.36 -8.94
N ALA A 11 -1.39 10.95 -7.95
CA ALA A 11 -1.74 12.26 -7.41
C ALA A 11 -1.73 13.34 -8.49
N ARG A 12 -0.71 13.35 -9.36
CA ARG A 12 -0.61 14.31 -10.47
C ARG A 12 -1.87 14.31 -11.34
N SER A 13 -2.32 13.11 -11.74
CA SER A 13 -3.53 12.96 -12.56
C SER A 13 -4.78 13.44 -11.83
N LEU A 14 -4.86 13.23 -10.51
CA LEU A 14 -5.97 13.68 -9.67
C LEU A 14 -5.91 15.20 -9.46
N CYS A 15 -4.75 15.77 -9.17
CA CYS A 15 -4.55 17.20 -8.95
C CYS A 15 -4.89 18.03 -10.19
N LEU A 16 -4.56 17.56 -11.40
CA LEU A 16 -4.95 18.20 -12.66
C LEU A 16 -6.47 18.37 -12.80
N ARG A 17 -7.26 17.46 -12.23
CA ARG A 17 -8.72 17.48 -12.31
C ARG A 17 -9.37 18.23 -11.17
N LEU A 18 -8.87 18.08 -9.96
CA LEU A 18 -9.45 18.64 -8.75
C LEU A 18 -8.94 20.06 -8.43
N GLN A 19 -7.76 20.42 -8.95
CA GLN A 19 -7.07 21.70 -8.72
C GLN A 19 -7.02 22.07 -7.22
N PRO A 20 -6.48 21.19 -6.34
CA PRO A 20 -6.35 21.52 -4.92
C PRO A 20 -5.34 22.64 -4.73
N SER A 21 -5.49 23.45 -3.68
CA SER A 21 -4.50 24.46 -3.30
C SER A 21 -3.28 23.84 -2.61
N GLU A 22 -3.49 22.74 -1.88
CA GLU A 22 -2.46 22.05 -1.09
C GLU A 22 -2.46 20.56 -1.43
N PHE A 23 -1.27 19.98 -1.49
CA PHE A 23 -1.06 18.54 -1.57
C PHE A 23 -0.05 18.10 -0.52
N VAL A 24 -0.38 17.07 0.24
CA VAL A 24 0.53 16.46 1.22
C VAL A 24 0.75 15.01 0.83
N GLY A 25 1.96 14.68 0.42
CA GLY A 25 2.38 13.29 0.22
C GLY A 25 3.04 12.74 1.47
N ILE A 26 2.65 11.55 1.86
CA ILE A 26 3.18 10.84 3.02
C ILE A 26 3.84 9.56 2.55
N ASP A 27 5.12 9.40 2.87
CA ASP A 27 5.88 8.17 2.56
C ASP A 27 7.02 7.99 3.55
N ILE A 28 7.50 6.77 3.73
CA ILE A 28 8.67 6.48 4.57
C ILE A 28 9.97 6.89 3.88
N SER A 29 9.99 6.91 2.55
CA SER A 29 11.15 7.23 1.71
C SER A 29 11.23 8.73 1.43
N PHE A 30 11.67 9.52 2.42
CA PHE A 30 11.63 11.00 2.38
C PHE A 30 12.35 11.60 1.17
N ASP A 31 13.57 11.18 0.87
CA ASP A 31 14.36 11.76 -0.22
C ASP A 31 13.67 11.55 -1.58
N HIS A 32 13.15 10.35 -1.81
CA HIS A 32 12.40 10.03 -3.02
C HIS A 32 11.09 10.83 -3.13
N LEU A 33 10.36 10.91 -2.01
CA LEU A 33 9.14 11.71 -1.93
C LEU A 33 9.42 13.20 -2.20
N GLN A 34 10.50 13.75 -1.62
CA GLN A 34 10.85 15.16 -1.82
C GLN A 34 11.19 15.48 -3.29
N GLU A 35 11.86 14.56 -4.00
CA GLU A 35 12.11 14.69 -5.43
C GLU A 35 10.80 14.67 -6.23
N ALA A 36 9.89 13.74 -5.90
CA ALA A 36 8.57 13.64 -6.52
C ALA A 36 7.74 14.93 -6.32
N MET A 37 7.80 15.54 -5.11
CA MET A 37 7.12 16.81 -4.83
C MET A 37 7.65 17.96 -5.69
N ARG A 38 8.97 18.08 -5.85
CA ARG A 38 9.57 19.11 -6.74
C ARG A 38 9.11 18.94 -8.18
N GLY A 39 9.03 17.69 -8.67
CA GLY A 39 8.50 17.38 -9.98
C GLY A 39 7.02 17.77 -10.12
N LEU A 40 6.23 17.47 -9.08
CA LEU A 40 4.80 17.80 -9.07
C LEU A 40 4.56 19.32 -9.09
N GLU A 41 5.30 20.11 -8.31
CA GLU A 41 5.22 21.57 -8.29
C GLU A 41 5.71 22.20 -9.61
N ALA A 42 6.73 21.64 -10.25
CA ALA A 42 7.21 22.09 -11.56
C ALA A 42 6.14 21.90 -12.64
N ASP A 43 5.41 20.80 -12.59
CA ASP A 43 4.33 20.49 -13.53
C ASP A 43 3.02 21.24 -13.22
N LEU A 44 2.77 21.55 -11.94
CA LEU A 44 1.55 22.18 -11.43
C LEU A 44 1.89 23.43 -10.59
N PRO A 45 2.26 24.56 -11.23
CA PRO A 45 2.81 25.74 -10.53
C PRO A 45 1.85 26.42 -9.54
N TRP A 46 0.54 26.08 -9.58
CA TRP A 46 -0.45 26.58 -8.62
C TRP A 46 -0.55 25.74 -7.36
N LEU A 47 0.08 24.54 -7.35
CA LEU A 47 -0.04 23.56 -6.26
C LEU A 47 1.07 23.78 -5.24
N HIS A 48 0.69 23.90 -3.98
CA HIS A 48 1.61 23.79 -2.86
C HIS A 48 1.78 22.33 -2.46
N ALA A 49 2.94 21.72 -2.73
CA ALA A 49 3.20 20.33 -2.42
C ALA A 49 4.15 20.18 -1.21
N ARG A 50 3.76 19.35 -0.24
CA ARG A 50 4.52 19.10 0.98
C ARG A 50 4.83 17.61 1.12
N ALA A 51 6.09 17.29 1.42
CA ALA A 51 6.54 15.94 1.77
C ALA A 51 6.49 15.75 3.29
N LEU A 52 5.85 14.68 3.75
CA LEU A 52 5.83 14.27 5.15
C LEU A 52 6.42 12.85 5.26
N ALA A 53 7.57 12.73 5.92
CA ALA A 53 8.16 11.44 6.23
C ALA A 53 7.41 10.79 7.39
N ALA A 54 6.67 9.72 7.12
CA ALA A 54 5.98 8.97 8.16
C ALA A 54 5.76 7.50 7.76
N ASP A 55 5.77 6.65 8.76
CA ASP A 55 5.29 5.27 8.65
C ASP A 55 3.76 5.28 8.80
N ILE A 56 3.05 4.90 7.75
CA ILE A 56 1.59 4.90 7.73
C ILE A 56 0.96 3.91 8.71
N THR A 57 1.74 2.97 9.26
CA THR A 57 1.30 2.04 10.30
C THR A 57 1.28 2.66 11.69
N GLN A 58 1.88 3.85 11.84
CA GLN A 58 1.95 4.62 13.08
C GLN A 58 0.99 5.83 13.01
N PRO A 59 0.59 6.39 14.17
CA PRO A 59 -0.19 7.62 14.19
C PRO A 59 0.52 8.76 13.45
N ILE A 60 -0.13 9.36 12.47
CA ILE A 60 0.40 10.45 11.66
C ILE A 60 -0.17 11.78 12.16
N ARG A 61 0.70 12.71 12.49
CA ARG A 61 0.31 14.08 12.79
C ARG A 61 0.52 14.95 11.55
N LEU A 62 -0.56 15.47 11.03
CA LEU A 62 -0.52 16.44 9.94
C LEU A 62 -0.02 17.80 10.45
N PRO A 63 0.63 18.63 9.60
CA PRO A 63 0.98 20.00 9.94
C PRO A 63 -0.25 20.81 10.38
N ASP A 64 -0.11 21.60 11.47
CA ASP A 64 -1.22 22.34 12.07
C ASP A 64 -1.73 23.49 11.17
N ASP A 65 -0.92 23.95 10.22
CA ASP A 65 -1.23 25.03 9.27
C ASP A 65 -1.96 24.57 8.01
N LEU A 66 -2.27 23.28 7.88
CA LEU A 66 -3.06 22.78 6.75
C LEU A 66 -4.53 23.20 6.86
N PRO A 67 -5.17 23.56 5.72
CA PRO A 67 -6.61 23.81 5.70
C PRO A 67 -7.39 22.66 6.35
N GLN A 68 -8.35 22.96 7.21
CA GLN A 68 -9.15 21.95 7.90
C GLN A 68 -10.33 21.45 7.04
N GLN A 69 -10.82 22.30 6.13
CA GLN A 69 -12.01 22.00 5.33
C GLN A 69 -11.67 21.32 4.00
N ARG A 70 -12.59 20.47 3.55
CA ARG A 70 -12.56 19.80 2.23
C ARG A 70 -11.30 18.97 1.99
N ARG A 71 -10.80 18.32 3.01
CA ARG A 71 -9.67 17.39 2.89
C ARG A 71 -10.08 16.13 2.15
N LEU A 72 -9.28 15.75 1.17
CA LEU A 72 -9.38 14.45 0.50
C LEU A 72 -8.18 13.61 0.89
N VAL A 73 -8.42 12.49 1.55
CA VAL A 73 -7.41 11.44 1.73
C VAL A 73 -7.44 10.53 0.52
N PHE A 74 -6.28 10.28 -0.10
CA PHE A 74 -6.14 9.51 -1.33
C PHE A 74 -5.23 8.29 -1.10
N TYR A 75 -5.75 7.08 -1.37
CA TYR A 75 -5.02 5.83 -1.18
C TYR A 75 -5.35 4.84 -2.30
N PRO A 76 -4.83 5.07 -3.53
CA PRO A 76 -5.37 4.47 -4.75
C PRO A 76 -4.86 3.06 -5.07
N GLY A 77 -3.72 2.63 -4.50
CA GLY A 77 -2.91 1.49 -4.97
C GLY A 77 -3.37 0.11 -4.52
N SER A 78 -4.50 -0.01 -3.82
CA SER A 78 -4.91 -1.26 -3.14
C SER A 78 -3.93 -1.77 -2.07
N SER A 79 -2.98 -0.93 -1.66
CA SER A 79 -2.00 -1.28 -0.61
C SER A 79 -2.65 -1.57 0.75
N ILE A 80 -3.92 -1.21 0.93
CA ILE A 80 -4.73 -1.60 2.09
C ILE A 80 -4.83 -3.13 2.21
N GLY A 81 -4.74 -3.86 1.11
CA GLY A 81 -4.72 -5.32 1.09
C GLY A 81 -3.46 -5.95 1.69
N ASN A 82 -2.39 -5.17 1.91
CA ASN A 82 -1.17 -5.68 2.53
C ASN A 82 -1.28 -5.82 4.06
N PHE A 83 -2.34 -5.26 4.64
CA PHE A 83 -2.58 -5.28 6.08
C PHE A 83 -3.56 -6.37 6.48
N GLU A 84 -3.34 -6.98 7.64
CA GLU A 84 -4.35 -7.83 8.27
C GLU A 84 -5.65 -7.04 8.49
N PRO A 85 -6.83 -7.65 8.36
CA PRO A 85 -8.11 -6.93 8.38
C PRO A 85 -8.30 -5.97 9.56
N ALA A 86 -7.86 -6.37 10.76
CA ALA A 86 -7.93 -5.50 11.95
C ALA A 86 -7.04 -4.25 11.81
N HIS A 87 -5.83 -4.40 11.28
CA HIS A 87 -4.91 -3.29 11.02
C HIS A 87 -5.41 -2.40 9.87
N ALA A 88 -6.03 -3.01 8.85
CA ALA A 88 -6.66 -2.25 7.77
C ALA A 88 -7.77 -1.33 8.30
N VAL A 89 -8.62 -1.81 9.22
CA VAL A 89 -9.66 -0.98 9.88
C VAL A 89 -9.02 0.14 10.71
N GLN A 90 -7.94 -0.12 11.43
CA GLN A 90 -7.21 0.91 12.18
C GLN A 90 -6.66 1.99 11.24
N LEU A 91 -6.06 1.60 10.10
CA LEU A 91 -5.57 2.53 9.10
C LEU A 91 -6.70 3.35 8.47
N LEU A 92 -7.84 2.74 8.16
CA LEU A 92 -9.04 3.44 7.69
C LEU A 92 -9.57 4.44 8.72
N THR A 93 -9.54 4.09 10.01
CA THR A 93 -9.89 5.00 11.10
C THR A 93 -8.94 6.20 11.16
N GLN A 94 -7.64 5.97 11.04
CA GLN A 94 -6.64 7.04 10.98
C GLN A 94 -6.86 7.95 9.76
N MET A 95 -7.19 7.38 8.59
CA MET A 95 -7.52 8.16 7.38
C MET A 95 -8.76 9.04 7.61
N ARG A 96 -9.80 8.51 8.29
CA ARG A 96 -10.98 9.29 8.67
C ARG A 96 -10.61 10.46 9.59
N ASP A 97 -9.76 10.22 10.58
CA ASP A 97 -9.36 11.24 11.55
C ASP A 97 -8.56 12.40 10.90
N MET A 98 -7.91 12.14 9.75
CA MET A 98 -7.25 13.19 8.96
C MET A 98 -8.22 14.12 8.24
N LEU A 99 -9.49 13.74 8.08
CA LEU A 99 -10.48 14.53 7.33
C LEU A 99 -11.00 15.74 8.09
N GLY A 100 -10.87 15.74 9.42
CA GLY A 100 -11.50 16.73 10.28
C GLY A 100 -12.92 16.35 10.69
N ALA A 101 -13.73 17.33 11.05
CA ALA A 101 -15.11 17.13 11.45
C ALA A 101 -16.02 16.86 10.22
N PRO A 102 -17.15 16.15 10.38
CA PRO A 102 -18.06 15.86 9.26
C PRO A 102 -18.53 17.11 8.51
N GLU A 103 -18.76 18.22 9.22
CA GLU A 103 -19.15 19.51 8.67
C GLU A 103 -18.07 20.16 7.79
N ASP A 104 -16.81 19.74 7.90
CA ASP A 104 -15.72 20.23 7.06
C ASP A 104 -15.77 19.70 5.61
N GLY A 105 -16.59 18.69 5.35
CA GLY A 105 -16.84 18.17 4.00
C GLY A 105 -15.68 17.40 3.41
N GLY A 106 -14.92 16.70 4.24
CA GLY A 106 -13.81 15.82 3.83
C GLY A 106 -14.27 14.47 3.31
N GLY A 107 -13.35 13.73 2.62
CA GLY A 107 -13.62 12.39 2.14
C GLY A 107 -12.36 11.56 1.89
N LEU A 108 -12.53 10.25 1.87
CA LEU A 108 -11.52 9.26 1.50
C LEU A 108 -11.78 8.77 0.08
N LEU A 109 -10.79 8.79 -0.79
CA LEU A 109 -10.80 8.14 -2.09
C LEU A 109 -9.79 6.99 -2.08
N ILE A 110 -10.29 5.76 -2.07
CA ILE A 110 -9.47 4.56 -1.91
C ILE A 110 -9.70 3.57 -3.05
N GLY A 111 -8.62 2.95 -3.51
CA GLY A 111 -8.65 1.87 -4.48
C GLY A 111 -8.49 0.51 -3.82
N ILE A 112 -9.29 -0.46 -4.22
CA ILE A 112 -9.19 -1.84 -3.75
C ILE A 112 -9.21 -2.84 -4.89
N ASP A 113 -8.39 -3.86 -4.77
CA ASP A 113 -8.34 -4.99 -5.65
C ASP A 113 -9.42 -6.01 -5.25
N LEU A 114 -10.31 -6.34 -6.20
CA LEU A 114 -11.46 -7.21 -5.95
C LEU A 114 -11.11 -8.67 -6.17
N PRO A 115 -11.85 -9.63 -5.57
CA PRO A 115 -11.75 -11.04 -5.91
C PRO A 115 -11.98 -11.25 -7.41
N LYS A 116 -11.16 -12.09 -8.03
CA LYS A 116 -11.18 -12.42 -9.45
C LYS A 116 -10.68 -13.86 -9.66
N PRO A 117 -10.77 -14.43 -10.88
CA PRO A 117 -10.31 -15.80 -11.11
C PRO A 117 -8.87 -16.03 -10.62
N VAL A 118 -8.65 -17.15 -9.94
CA VAL A 118 -7.36 -17.47 -9.28
C VAL A 118 -6.17 -17.40 -10.25
N HIS A 119 -6.36 -17.87 -11.49
CA HIS A 119 -5.30 -17.82 -12.50
C HIS A 119 -4.88 -16.37 -12.85
N VAL A 120 -5.82 -15.41 -12.82
CA VAL A 120 -5.54 -13.99 -13.05
C VAL A 120 -4.75 -13.43 -11.87
N LEU A 121 -5.16 -13.77 -10.65
CA LEU A 121 -4.45 -13.35 -9.43
C LEU A 121 -3.03 -13.93 -9.40
N GLN A 122 -2.88 -15.22 -9.66
CA GLN A 122 -1.57 -15.86 -9.69
C GLN A 122 -0.65 -15.26 -10.77
N ALA A 123 -1.17 -15.02 -11.97
CA ALA A 123 -0.40 -14.41 -13.04
C ALA A 123 0.03 -12.95 -12.73
N ALA A 124 -0.74 -12.23 -11.90
CA ALA A 124 -0.38 -10.88 -11.48
C ALA A 124 0.73 -10.86 -10.41
N TYR A 125 0.84 -11.91 -9.58
CA TYR A 125 1.81 -11.98 -8.49
C TYR A 125 2.96 -12.98 -8.74
N ASP A 126 2.91 -13.75 -9.84
CA ASP A 126 4.00 -14.62 -10.33
C ASP A 126 4.07 -14.48 -11.85
N ASP A 127 4.38 -13.26 -12.30
CA ASP A 127 4.36 -12.85 -13.70
C ASP A 127 5.46 -13.52 -14.51
N ALA A 128 5.15 -13.84 -15.78
CA ALA A 128 6.07 -14.52 -16.69
C ALA A 128 7.37 -13.73 -16.95
N ALA A 129 7.37 -12.41 -16.81
CA ALA A 129 8.57 -11.58 -16.92
C ALA A 129 9.45 -11.64 -15.67
N GLY A 130 8.95 -12.21 -14.56
CA GLY A 130 9.69 -12.36 -13.30
C GLY A 130 9.92 -11.07 -12.53
N VAL A 131 9.19 -10.00 -12.82
CA VAL A 131 9.31 -8.70 -12.15
C VAL A 131 8.96 -8.83 -10.68
N THR A 132 7.81 -9.46 -10.37
CA THR A 132 7.37 -9.70 -9.00
C THR A 132 8.33 -10.62 -8.25
N ALA A 133 8.86 -11.65 -8.92
CA ALA A 133 9.87 -12.54 -8.35
C ALA A 133 11.16 -11.80 -7.98
N ALA A 134 11.62 -10.89 -8.83
CA ALA A 134 12.79 -10.05 -8.57
C ALA A 134 12.53 -9.09 -7.39
N PHE A 135 11.36 -8.45 -7.38
CA PHE A 135 10.92 -7.59 -6.28
C PHE A 135 10.92 -8.34 -4.94
N ASN A 136 10.28 -9.52 -4.89
CA ASN A 136 10.19 -10.30 -3.66
C ASN A 136 11.58 -10.75 -3.16
N ARG A 137 12.46 -11.23 -4.07
CA ARG A 137 13.83 -11.62 -3.70
C ARG A 137 14.69 -10.45 -3.21
N ASN A 138 14.42 -9.23 -3.69
CA ASN A 138 15.13 -8.04 -3.24
C ASN A 138 14.95 -7.75 -1.73
N VAL A 139 13.87 -8.25 -1.11
CA VAL A 139 13.67 -8.18 0.35
C VAL A 139 14.87 -8.78 1.09
N LEU A 140 15.43 -9.88 0.62
CA LEU A 140 16.62 -10.52 1.23
C LEU A 140 17.85 -9.64 1.15
N ALA A 141 18.09 -8.98 0.00
CA ALA A 141 19.19 -8.03 -0.14
C ALA A 141 19.00 -6.81 0.78
N HIS A 142 17.74 -6.39 0.98
CA HIS A 142 17.43 -5.30 1.91
C HIS A 142 17.69 -5.72 3.37
N VAL A 143 17.23 -6.90 3.78
CA VAL A 143 17.51 -7.47 5.11
C VAL A 143 19.01 -7.60 5.36
N ASN A 144 19.78 -8.07 4.37
CA ASN A 144 21.25 -8.14 4.48
C ASN A 144 21.87 -6.78 4.83
N ARG A 145 21.39 -5.71 4.18
CA ARG A 145 21.90 -4.34 4.46
C ARG A 145 21.49 -3.84 5.84
N LEU A 146 20.27 -4.17 6.30
CA LEU A 146 19.74 -3.67 7.57
C LEU A 146 20.35 -4.35 8.78
N VAL A 147 20.50 -5.68 8.73
CA VAL A 147 20.90 -6.49 9.90
C VAL A 147 22.25 -7.17 9.73
N GLY A 148 22.94 -6.97 8.59
CA GLY A 148 24.22 -7.61 8.30
C GLY A 148 24.13 -9.11 8.07
N SER A 149 23.00 -9.60 7.55
CA SER A 149 22.83 -11.02 7.21
C SER A 149 23.48 -11.37 5.87
N ASP A 150 23.63 -12.67 5.61
CA ASP A 150 24.28 -13.23 4.43
C ASP A 150 23.34 -14.04 3.52
N PHE A 151 22.07 -13.66 3.45
CA PHE A 151 21.15 -14.25 2.48
C PHE A 151 21.70 -14.15 1.06
N VAL A 152 21.66 -15.24 0.31
CA VAL A 152 21.95 -15.26 -1.13
C VAL A 152 20.61 -15.28 -1.89
N PRO A 153 20.15 -14.18 -2.50
CA PRO A 153 18.81 -14.13 -3.11
C PRO A 153 18.55 -15.19 -4.17
N ASP A 154 19.60 -15.63 -4.91
CA ASP A 154 19.47 -16.66 -5.95
C ASP A 154 19.27 -18.07 -5.40
N HIS A 155 19.46 -18.27 -4.10
CA HIS A 155 19.14 -19.53 -3.42
C HIS A 155 17.66 -19.62 -3.01
N TRP A 156 16.85 -18.62 -3.39
CA TRP A 156 15.44 -18.54 -3.05
C TRP A 156 14.57 -18.37 -4.29
N LYS A 157 13.54 -19.20 -4.38
CA LYS A 157 12.51 -19.10 -5.44
C LYS A 157 11.31 -18.34 -4.92
N HIS A 158 10.86 -17.36 -5.69
CA HIS A 158 9.57 -16.73 -5.48
C HIS A 158 8.42 -17.70 -5.72
N ARG A 159 7.35 -17.57 -4.95
CA ARG A 159 6.09 -18.28 -5.14
C ARG A 159 4.95 -17.42 -4.64
N ALA A 160 3.93 -17.22 -5.48
CA ALA A 160 2.65 -16.65 -5.10
C ALA A 160 1.61 -17.76 -4.91
N ILE A 161 0.83 -17.68 -3.83
CA ILE A 161 -0.21 -18.65 -3.47
C ILE A 161 -1.49 -17.87 -3.19
N PHE A 162 -2.62 -18.30 -3.76
CA PHE A 162 -3.92 -17.77 -3.37
C PHE A 162 -4.50 -18.64 -2.25
N ASP A 163 -4.75 -18.01 -1.10
CA ASP A 163 -5.50 -18.58 0.00
C ASP A 163 -6.98 -18.21 -0.18
N SER A 164 -7.80 -19.19 -0.49
CA SER A 164 -9.24 -18.99 -0.74
C SER A 164 -10.06 -18.80 0.54
N GLU A 165 -9.58 -19.27 1.69
CA GLU A 165 -10.27 -19.10 2.97
C GLU A 165 -10.12 -17.66 3.47
N LEU A 166 -8.91 -17.10 3.33
CA LEU A 166 -8.59 -15.74 3.73
C LEU A 166 -8.78 -14.73 2.59
N SER A 167 -9.09 -15.19 1.38
CA SER A 167 -9.23 -14.34 0.18
C SER A 167 -8.02 -13.43 -0.03
N ARG A 168 -6.82 -13.99 -0.02
CA ARG A 168 -5.57 -13.23 -0.19
C ARG A 168 -4.55 -13.96 -1.05
N ILE A 169 -3.70 -13.21 -1.72
CA ILE A 169 -2.42 -13.71 -2.23
C ILE A 169 -1.40 -13.64 -1.11
N GLU A 170 -0.63 -14.71 -0.98
CA GLU A 170 0.56 -14.75 -0.15
C GLU A 170 1.80 -14.85 -1.03
N MET A 171 2.78 -13.98 -0.81
CA MET A 171 4.09 -14.10 -1.44
C MET A 171 5.06 -14.81 -0.49
N HIS A 172 5.79 -15.77 -1.04
CA HIS A 172 6.75 -16.57 -0.32
C HIS A 172 8.09 -16.60 -1.04
N LEU A 173 9.16 -16.75 -0.26
CA LEU A 173 10.48 -17.15 -0.72
C LEU A 173 10.74 -18.59 -0.25
N VAL A 174 11.02 -19.49 -1.19
CA VAL A 174 11.20 -20.92 -0.95
C VAL A 174 12.67 -21.26 -1.08
N ALA A 175 13.29 -21.86 -0.07
CA ALA A 175 14.69 -22.29 -0.09
C ALA A 175 14.91 -23.38 -1.15
N LEU A 176 15.85 -23.16 -2.06
CA LEU A 176 16.18 -24.12 -3.15
C LEU A 176 17.08 -25.26 -2.68
N SER A 177 17.76 -25.10 -1.56
CA SER A 177 18.61 -26.09 -0.92
C SER A 177 18.65 -25.88 0.59
N ASN A 178 19.22 -26.83 1.34
CA ASN A 178 19.55 -26.58 2.73
C ASN A 178 20.62 -25.50 2.78
N GLN A 179 20.40 -24.47 3.62
CA GLN A 179 21.29 -23.34 3.73
C GLN A 179 21.32 -22.79 5.16
N HIS A 180 22.47 -22.25 5.52
CA HIS A 180 22.64 -21.57 6.81
C HIS A 180 22.81 -20.09 6.55
N VAL A 181 21.90 -19.28 7.08
CA VAL A 181 21.96 -17.81 7.01
C VAL A 181 22.46 -17.29 8.35
N ARG A 182 23.43 -16.38 8.32
CA ARG A 182 24.06 -15.79 9.49
C ARG A 182 23.81 -14.30 9.54
N TRP A 183 23.84 -13.77 10.74
CA TRP A 183 23.84 -12.33 11.04
C TRP A 183 24.61 -12.06 12.32
N PRO A 184 25.03 -10.83 12.63
CA PRO A 184 25.70 -10.51 13.89
C PRO A 184 24.92 -11.00 15.10
N GLY A 185 25.51 -11.90 15.87
CA GLY A 185 24.89 -12.48 17.08
C GLY A 185 24.02 -13.70 16.85
N GLY A 186 23.89 -14.24 15.61
CA GLY A 186 23.10 -15.43 15.38
C GLY A 186 23.13 -15.98 13.96
N GLY A 187 22.27 -16.96 13.73
CA GLY A 187 22.07 -17.58 12.42
C GLY A 187 20.89 -18.55 12.49
N ARG A 188 20.44 -18.97 11.32
CA ARG A 188 19.36 -19.95 11.18
C ARG A 188 19.62 -20.88 10.02
N GLU A 189 19.35 -22.15 10.23
CA GLU A 189 19.27 -23.15 9.16
C GLU A 189 17.89 -23.10 8.51
N PHE A 190 17.88 -23.17 7.19
CA PHE A 190 16.69 -23.34 6.36
C PHE A 190 16.83 -24.64 5.58
N LEU A 191 15.83 -25.49 5.68
CA LEU A 191 15.78 -26.70 4.89
C LEU A 191 15.29 -26.44 3.47
N MET A 192 15.70 -27.26 2.53
CA MET A 192 15.16 -27.22 1.16
C MET A 192 13.64 -27.30 1.18
N GLY A 193 12.96 -26.37 0.49
CA GLY A 193 11.50 -26.24 0.46
C GLY A 193 10.90 -25.44 1.61
N GLU A 194 11.69 -25.05 2.62
CA GLU A 194 11.22 -24.15 3.69
C GLU A 194 10.89 -22.78 3.12
N ARG A 195 9.87 -22.12 3.70
CA ARG A 195 9.31 -20.88 3.17
C ARG A 195 9.47 -19.73 4.15
N ILE A 196 9.79 -18.57 3.61
CA ILE A 196 9.66 -17.29 4.27
C ILE A 196 8.41 -16.61 3.66
N HIS A 197 7.39 -16.33 4.46
CA HIS A 197 6.23 -15.54 4.05
C HIS A 197 6.62 -14.06 4.08
N THR A 198 6.54 -13.39 2.95
CA THR A 198 7.05 -12.03 2.78
C THR A 198 5.97 -10.97 2.72
N GLU A 199 4.80 -11.28 2.14
CA GLU A 199 3.73 -10.30 1.94
C GLU A 199 2.37 -10.98 1.82
N ASN A 200 1.34 -10.30 2.28
CA ASN A 200 -0.06 -10.59 2.01
C ASN A 200 -0.63 -9.56 1.03
N SER A 201 -1.64 -9.98 0.26
CA SER A 201 -2.48 -9.07 -0.50
C SER A 201 -3.92 -9.56 -0.48
N TYR A 202 -4.69 -9.03 0.48
CA TYR A 202 -6.10 -9.33 0.65
C TYR A 202 -6.93 -8.78 -0.51
N LYS A 203 -7.92 -9.56 -0.94
CA LYS A 203 -8.90 -9.22 -1.98
C LYS A 203 -10.26 -9.11 -1.32
N TYR A 204 -10.71 -7.90 -1.12
CA TYR A 204 -11.97 -7.63 -0.45
C TYR A 204 -13.11 -7.55 -1.45
N SER A 205 -14.27 -8.18 -1.18
CA SER A 205 -15.48 -7.83 -1.90
C SER A 205 -15.90 -6.39 -1.54
N LYS A 206 -16.70 -5.77 -2.40
CA LYS A 206 -17.21 -4.41 -2.11
C LYS A 206 -18.01 -4.36 -0.81
N GLU A 207 -18.78 -5.41 -0.54
CA GLU A 207 -19.62 -5.54 0.67
C GLU A 207 -18.75 -5.69 1.93
N ALA A 208 -17.73 -6.55 1.87
CA ALA A 208 -16.80 -6.72 2.99
C ALA A 208 -16.03 -5.43 3.28
N PHE A 209 -15.56 -4.75 2.22
CA PHE A 209 -14.82 -3.49 2.42
C PHE A 209 -15.73 -2.34 2.89
N ALA A 210 -16.99 -2.29 2.42
CA ALA A 210 -17.97 -1.34 2.94
C ALA A 210 -18.25 -1.55 4.44
N ALA A 211 -18.29 -2.80 4.91
CA ALA A 211 -18.41 -3.08 6.34
C ALA A 211 -17.19 -2.58 7.14
N MET A 212 -15.97 -2.73 6.60
CA MET A 212 -14.73 -2.20 7.21
C MET A 212 -14.75 -0.67 7.27
N LEU A 213 -15.17 0.00 6.20
CA LEU A 213 -15.31 1.46 6.16
C LEU A 213 -16.34 1.94 7.20
N LYS A 214 -17.46 1.25 7.32
CA LYS A 214 -18.47 1.55 8.36
C LYS A 214 -17.90 1.35 9.76
N GLN A 215 -17.15 0.28 9.99
CA GLN A 215 -16.47 0.06 11.28
C GLN A 215 -15.45 1.15 11.59
N ALA A 216 -14.77 1.69 10.58
CA ALA A 216 -13.87 2.83 10.69
C ALA A 216 -14.58 4.17 10.89
N GLY A 217 -15.93 4.24 10.81
CA GLY A 217 -16.74 5.42 11.06
C GLY A 217 -17.15 6.22 9.82
N PHE A 218 -17.02 5.66 8.62
CA PHE A 218 -17.59 6.25 7.41
C PHE A 218 -19.07 5.88 7.29
N SER A 219 -19.94 6.86 7.03
CA SER A 219 -21.39 6.68 6.96
C SER A 219 -21.91 6.56 5.54
N HIS A 220 -21.22 7.18 4.59
CA HIS A 220 -21.63 7.28 3.20
C HIS A 220 -20.56 6.73 2.27
N LEU A 221 -20.99 6.04 1.22
CA LEU A 221 -20.11 5.39 0.25
C LEU A 221 -20.64 5.60 -1.16
N ARG A 222 -19.72 5.80 -2.09
CA ARG A 222 -19.95 5.68 -3.53
C ARG A 222 -18.81 4.90 -4.15
N SER A 223 -19.12 3.90 -4.98
CA SER A 223 -18.09 3.06 -5.60
C SER A 223 -18.24 3.01 -7.12
N TRP A 224 -17.10 2.85 -7.79
CA TRP A 224 -16.97 2.62 -9.22
C TRP A 224 -16.09 1.40 -9.43
N THR A 225 -16.32 0.65 -10.48
CA THR A 225 -15.49 -0.50 -10.87
C THR A 225 -15.07 -0.36 -12.32
N ASP A 226 -14.00 -1.05 -12.69
CA ASP A 226 -13.65 -1.29 -14.08
C ASP A 226 -14.71 -2.19 -14.76
N GLU A 227 -14.63 -2.32 -16.09
CA GLU A 227 -15.58 -3.12 -16.87
C GLU A 227 -15.61 -4.58 -16.47
N GLN A 228 -14.48 -5.13 -16.06
CA GLN A 228 -14.34 -6.52 -15.61
C GLN A 228 -14.81 -6.74 -14.17
N GLY A 229 -15.00 -5.68 -13.40
CA GLY A 229 -15.30 -5.77 -11.97
C GLY A 229 -14.11 -6.29 -11.15
N TRP A 230 -12.87 -6.01 -11.55
CA TRP A 230 -11.66 -6.50 -10.91
C TRP A 230 -11.01 -5.50 -9.96
N PHE A 231 -11.35 -4.24 -10.10
CA PHE A 231 -10.87 -3.17 -9.24
C PHE A 231 -12.01 -2.23 -8.88
N ALA A 232 -12.02 -1.72 -7.67
CA ALA A 232 -12.98 -0.71 -7.25
C ALA A 232 -12.26 0.54 -6.72
N VAL A 233 -12.80 1.70 -7.09
CA VAL A 233 -12.50 2.97 -6.44
C VAL A 233 -13.71 3.32 -5.59
N ILE A 234 -13.47 3.65 -4.33
CA ILE A 234 -14.51 3.99 -3.36
C ILE A 234 -14.25 5.38 -2.81
N HIS A 235 -15.24 6.23 -2.89
CA HIS A 235 -15.32 7.49 -2.14
C HIS A 235 -16.16 7.25 -0.90
N ALA A 236 -15.58 7.56 0.27
CA ALA A 236 -16.22 7.39 1.57
C ALA A 236 -16.16 8.71 2.35
N TRP A 237 -17.24 9.05 3.09
CA TRP A 237 -17.28 10.25 3.94
C TRP A 237 -18.14 10.00 5.17
N GLN A 238 -18.03 10.92 6.14
CA GLN A 238 -18.79 10.89 7.40
C GLN A 238 -20.20 11.42 7.25
#